data_e6deec808977b604106ffd029f2f8e82
#
_entry.id   e6deec808977b604106ffd029f2f8e82
#
_cell.length_a   1.000
_cell.length_b   1.000
_cell.length_c   1.000
_cell.angle_alpha   90.00
_cell.angle_beta   90.00
_cell.angle_gamma   90.00
#
_symmetry.space_group_name_H-M   'P 1'
#
loop_
_entity.id
_entity.type
_entity.pdbx_description
1 polymer ?
#
loop_
_entity_poly.entity_id
_entity_poly.type
_entity_poly.pdbx_seq_one_letter_code
_entity_poly.pdbx_strand_id
1 'polypeptide(L)'
;TSKVVIIRDNNYVVSTFKREGVNVIQVWHAWKKIKKFGNALARKYPIKNYDYVIANSSYWKKPYSEAFSVKEENVVVTGMPRVDCLFDDNYLKASKNKLLAKYPILKDKKIILYAPTFRGNIYQGFSMLPFDGEKLINSFDENTYLIYKLHPLLKNICLPQHPRIIDMFNEDTHELFALSDLLISDFSSIVFDYSILNKTMYFYVPDLNDYLKDVGCYVNIDLFPGKKWKNIDELIQGIQKNEVGNLEAFKNIFFEYQDGKNTKRVVELIYDILKKSL
;
A
#
# COMPACT_ATOMS: atom_id res chain seq x y z
N THR A 1 20.32 -23.29 16.85
CA THR A 1 18.89 -23.03 17.15
C THR A 1 18.64 -21.54 17.13
N SER A 2 17.67 -21.08 16.31
CA SER A 2 17.34 -19.64 16.22
C SER A 2 16.73 -19.15 17.52
N LYS A 3 17.18 -18.00 18.00
CA LYS A 3 16.56 -17.28 19.15
C LYS A 3 15.47 -16.32 18.68
N VAL A 4 15.59 -15.81 17.45
CA VAL A 4 14.61 -14.90 16.82
C VAL A 4 14.23 -15.45 15.45
N VAL A 5 12.94 -15.41 15.13
CA VAL A 5 12.37 -15.76 13.83
C VAL A 5 11.59 -14.56 13.31
N ILE A 6 11.90 -14.11 12.11
CA ILE A 6 11.21 -13.01 11.45
C ILE A 6 10.28 -13.61 10.39
N ILE A 7 9.03 -13.21 10.41
CA ILE A 7 8.02 -13.63 9.44
C ILE A 7 7.34 -12.40 8.83
N ARG A 8 6.99 -12.50 7.54
CA ARG A 8 6.30 -11.42 6.80
C ARG A 8 4.86 -11.74 6.42
N ASP A 9 4.43 -12.96 6.72
CA ASP A 9 3.08 -13.44 6.40
C ASP A 9 2.55 -14.31 7.54
N ASN A 10 1.27 -14.68 7.48
CA ASN A 10 0.71 -15.63 8.42
C ASN A 10 1.35 -17.00 8.23
N ASN A 11 1.90 -17.53 9.30
CA ASN A 11 2.65 -18.79 9.25
C ASN A 11 1.98 -19.85 10.12
N TYR A 12 1.46 -20.91 9.48
CA TYR A 12 0.80 -22.01 10.16
C TYR A 12 1.75 -22.76 11.10
N VAL A 13 2.99 -23.00 10.66
CA VAL A 13 3.99 -23.72 11.47
C VAL A 13 4.31 -22.97 12.75
N VAL A 14 4.55 -21.64 12.65
CA VAL A 14 4.78 -20.79 13.82
C VAL A 14 3.56 -20.77 14.73
N SER A 15 2.37 -20.60 14.17
CA SER A 15 1.13 -20.58 14.95
C SER A 15 0.85 -21.90 15.69
N THR A 16 1.38 -23.02 15.20
CA THR A 16 1.11 -24.36 15.74
C THR A 16 2.27 -24.92 16.56
N PHE A 17 3.52 -24.73 16.11
CA PHE A 17 4.69 -25.47 16.60
C PHE A 17 5.83 -24.57 17.10
N LYS A 18 5.56 -23.32 17.48
CA LYS A 18 6.58 -22.45 18.04
C LYS A 18 7.26 -23.13 19.25
N ARG A 19 8.59 -23.13 19.23
CA ARG A 19 9.39 -23.65 20.36
C ARG A 19 9.49 -22.60 21.46
N GLU A 20 9.56 -23.07 22.70
CA GLU A 20 9.86 -22.23 23.86
C GLU A 20 11.23 -21.55 23.71
N GLY A 21 11.37 -20.35 24.21
CA GLY A 21 12.61 -19.56 24.14
C GLY A 21 12.92 -18.97 22.74
N VAL A 22 12.00 -19.10 21.76
CA VAL A 22 12.12 -18.45 20.45
C VAL A 22 11.19 -17.24 20.40
N ASN A 23 11.73 -16.07 20.05
CA ASN A 23 10.94 -14.88 19.81
C ASN A 23 10.54 -14.77 18.33
N VAL A 24 9.27 -14.53 18.06
CA VAL A 24 8.74 -14.38 16.71
C VAL A 24 8.35 -12.94 16.48
N ILE A 25 8.93 -12.32 15.45
CA ILE A 25 8.62 -10.94 15.02
C ILE A 25 7.88 -11.00 13.69
N GLN A 26 6.65 -10.47 13.67
CA GLN A 26 5.86 -10.29 12.46
C GLN A 26 6.17 -8.93 11.84
N VAL A 27 6.73 -8.92 10.62
CA VAL A 27 7.01 -7.70 9.85
C VAL A 27 5.97 -7.42 8.76
N TRP A 28 4.90 -8.08 8.75
CA TRP A 28 3.71 -8.01 7.91
C TRP A 28 3.87 -7.31 6.54
N HIS A 29 3.61 -8.02 5.46
CA HIS A 29 3.75 -7.47 4.10
C HIS A 29 2.64 -6.48 3.72
N ALA A 30 1.42 -6.64 4.29
CA ALA A 30 0.24 -5.83 3.97
C ALA A 30 -0.11 -4.87 5.12
N TRP A 31 0.87 -4.17 5.66
CA TRP A 31 0.80 -3.37 6.89
C TRP A 31 -0.27 -2.26 6.91
N LYS A 32 -0.85 -1.94 5.78
CA LYS A 32 -1.87 -0.89 5.61
C LYS A 32 -3.22 -1.44 5.18
N LYS A 33 -3.56 -2.65 5.58
CA LYS A 33 -4.81 -3.26 5.15
C LYS A 33 -6.00 -2.48 5.70
N ILE A 34 -6.72 -1.81 4.82
CA ILE A 34 -7.89 -0.97 5.16
C ILE A 34 -9.00 -1.82 5.76
N LYS A 35 -9.30 -2.97 5.14
CA LYS A 35 -10.28 -3.95 5.64
C LYS A 35 -9.73 -4.75 6.82
N LYS A 36 -10.60 -5.18 7.71
CA LYS A 36 -10.26 -6.13 8.78
C LYS A 36 -9.60 -7.39 8.21
N PHE A 37 -8.71 -8.00 8.97
CA PHE A 37 -7.96 -9.18 8.57
C PHE A 37 -7.51 -9.99 9.80
N GLY A 38 -6.79 -11.09 9.55
CA GLY A 38 -6.25 -11.92 10.61
C GLY A 38 -7.35 -12.55 11.45
N ASN A 39 -7.17 -12.62 12.77
CA ASN A 39 -8.13 -13.19 13.71
C ASN A 39 -9.39 -12.33 13.92
N ALA A 40 -9.42 -11.11 13.41
CA ALA A 40 -10.65 -10.31 13.37
C ALA A 40 -11.68 -10.87 12.36
N LEU A 41 -11.35 -11.90 11.60
CA LEU A 41 -12.22 -12.61 10.67
C LEU A 41 -12.19 -14.11 10.96
N ALA A 42 -13.25 -14.82 10.56
CA ALA A 42 -13.30 -16.29 10.61
C ALA A 42 -12.15 -16.89 9.78
N ARG A 43 -11.42 -17.87 10.32
CA ARG A 43 -10.24 -18.45 9.72
C ARG A 43 -10.22 -19.98 9.89
N LYS A 44 -9.47 -20.67 9.00
CA LYS A 44 -9.21 -22.12 9.10
C LYS A 44 -8.37 -22.47 10.33
N TYR A 45 -7.47 -21.58 10.77
CA TYR A 45 -6.68 -21.73 11.98
C TYR A 45 -6.43 -20.34 12.62
N PRO A 46 -6.34 -20.27 13.96
CA PRO A 46 -6.04 -19.01 14.63
C PRO A 46 -4.57 -18.61 14.41
N ILE A 47 -4.32 -17.32 14.20
CA ILE A 47 -2.98 -16.75 14.25
C ILE A 47 -2.60 -16.59 15.71
N LYS A 48 -1.48 -17.16 16.12
CA LYS A 48 -0.96 -17.08 17.49
C LYS A 48 0.54 -17.29 17.55
N ASN A 49 1.12 -17.17 18.74
CA ASN A 49 2.54 -17.38 18.99
C ASN A 49 3.47 -16.33 18.36
N TYR A 50 2.96 -15.15 18.02
CA TYR A 50 3.78 -14.01 17.69
C TYR A 50 4.09 -13.24 18.97
N ASP A 51 5.37 -12.89 19.18
CA ASP A 51 5.80 -12.15 20.37
C ASP A 51 5.77 -10.66 20.11
N TYR A 52 6.14 -10.25 18.89
CA TYR A 52 6.17 -8.86 18.47
C TYR A 52 5.56 -8.71 17.08
N VAL A 53 4.87 -7.60 16.87
CA VAL A 53 4.39 -7.17 15.55
C VAL A 53 4.90 -5.75 15.34
N ILE A 54 5.56 -5.47 14.22
CA ILE A 54 5.99 -4.11 13.92
C ILE A 54 4.84 -3.31 13.29
N ALA A 55 4.79 -2.03 13.61
CA ALA A 55 3.79 -1.10 13.10
C ALA A 55 4.42 0.21 12.64
N ASN A 56 3.70 0.93 11.77
CA ASN A 56 4.17 2.19 11.18
C ASN A 56 3.84 3.42 12.05
N SER A 57 2.79 3.35 12.82
CA SER A 57 2.40 4.35 13.82
C SER A 57 1.57 3.73 14.92
N SER A 58 1.35 4.50 15.97
CA SER A 58 0.49 4.13 17.12
C SER A 58 -0.95 3.84 16.72
N TYR A 59 -1.44 4.42 15.60
CA TYR A 59 -2.75 4.09 15.01
C TYR A 59 -2.98 2.59 14.82
N TRP A 60 -1.93 1.85 14.47
CA TRP A 60 -2.01 0.42 14.13
C TRP A 60 -1.93 -0.52 15.34
N LYS A 61 -1.68 -0.02 16.56
CA LYS A 61 -1.53 -0.88 17.75
C LYS A 61 -2.77 -1.74 17.98
N LYS A 62 -3.92 -1.11 18.13
CA LYS A 62 -5.19 -1.83 18.33
C LYS A 62 -5.58 -2.72 17.15
N PRO A 63 -5.59 -2.25 15.88
CA PRO A 63 -5.83 -3.10 14.72
C PRO A 63 -4.95 -4.35 14.64
N TYR A 64 -3.67 -4.23 14.96
CA TYR A 64 -2.74 -5.36 14.89
C TYR A 64 -2.83 -6.28 16.10
N SER A 65 -3.11 -5.75 17.28
CA SER A 65 -3.42 -6.54 18.46
C SER A 65 -4.59 -7.49 18.17
N GLU A 66 -5.68 -6.98 17.61
CA GLU A 66 -6.85 -7.78 17.23
C GLU A 66 -6.52 -8.79 16.10
N ALA A 67 -5.83 -8.34 15.04
CA ALA A 67 -5.57 -9.17 13.86
C ALA A 67 -4.61 -10.33 14.13
N PHE A 68 -3.64 -10.15 15.01
CA PHE A 68 -2.58 -11.12 15.30
C PHE A 68 -2.70 -11.78 16.67
N SER A 69 -3.70 -11.40 17.47
CA SER A 69 -3.90 -11.88 18.84
C SER A 69 -2.66 -11.67 19.72
N VAL A 70 -2.08 -10.49 19.66
CA VAL A 70 -0.99 -10.04 20.53
C VAL A 70 -1.47 -8.90 21.42
N LYS A 71 -0.81 -8.68 22.55
CA LYS A 71 -1.10 -7.49 23.37
C LYS A 71 -0.69 -6.21 22.64
N GLU A 72 -1.37 -5.09 22.86
CA GLU A 72 -1.04 -3.82 22.24
C GLU A 72 0.40 -3.35 22.56
N GLU A 73 0.92 -3.68 23.74
CA GLU A 73 2.31 -3.39 24.15
C GLU A 73 3.36 -4.13 23.28
N ASN A 74 2.96 -5.27 22.69
CA ASN A 74 3.80 -6.08 21.81
C ASN A 74 3.71 -5.63 20.34
N VAL A 75 2.85 -4.67 20.04
CA VAL A 75 2.86 -3.99 18.75
C VAL A 75 3.83 -2.82 18.83
N VAL A 76 5.02 -3.02 18.28
CA VAL A 76 6.15 -2.09 18.39
C VAL A 76 6.17 -1.14 17.19
N VAL A 77 6.12 0.16 17.47
CA VAL A 77 6.18 1.19 16.42
C VAL A 77 7.65 1.40 16.02
N THR A 78 8.02 0.85 14.87
CA THR A 78 9.37 0.99 14.27
C THR A 78 9.34 1.69 12.92
N GLY A 79 8.15 1.89 12.36
CA GLY A 79 8.00 2.09 10.92
C GLY A 79 8.17 0.79 10.14
N MET A 80 8.01 0.84 8.82
CA MET A 80 8.05 -0.32 7.93
C MET A 80 9.30 -0.31 7.06
N PRO A 81 10.20 -1.29 7.19
CA PRO A 81 11.48 -1.36 6.44
C PRO A 81 11.33 -1.20 4.91
N ARG A 82 10.29 -1.80 4.34
CA ARG A 82 10.09 -1.83 2.89
C ARG A 82 9.93 -0.45 2.25
N VAL A 83 9.58 0.58 3.02
CA VAL A 83 9.38 1.94 2.49
C VAL A 83 10.59 2.83 2.66
N ASP A 84 11.67 2.36 3.29
CA ASP A 84 12.89 3.17 3.49
C ASP A 84 13.47 3.68 2.16
N CYS A 85 13.36 2.88 1.10
CA CYS A 85 13.82 3.26 -0.24
C CYS A 85 13.09 4.48 -0.81
N LEU A 86 11.86 4.77 -0.37
CA LEU A 86 11.09 5.93 -0.83
C LEU A 86 11.57 7.26 -0.20
N PHE A 87 12.44 7.20 0.81
CA PHE A 87 13.15 8.34 1.39
C PHE A 87 14.56 8.54 0.81
N ASP A 88 14.99 7.68 -0.13
CA ASP A 88 16.31 7.75 -0.76
C ASP A 88 16.19 8.35 -2.16
N ASP A 89 16.65 9.59 -2.32
CA ASP A 89 16.63 10.31 -3.60
C ASP A 89 17.45 9.60 -4.68
N ASN A 90 18.53 8.89 -4.32
CA ASN A 90 19.32 8.12 -5.28
C ASN A 90 18.55 6.94 -5.81
N TYR A 91 17.83 6.22 -4.94
CA TYR A 91 16.93 5.14 -5.36
C TYR A 91 15.82 5.67 -6.29
N LEU A 92 15.16 6.76 -5.91
CA LEU A 92 14.09 7.35 -6.72
C LEU A 92 14.57 7.79 -8.10
N LYS A 93 15.74 8.45 -8.15
CA LYS A 93 16.36 8.87 -9.41
C LYS A 93 16.79 7.69 -10.27
N ALA A 94 17.42 6.68 -9.69
CA ALA A 94 17.82 5.48 -10.40
C ALA A 94 16.61 4.71 -10.96
N SER A 95 15.54 4.57 -10.18
CA SER A 95 14.28 3.93 -10.55
C SER A 95 13.61 4.65 -11.73
N LYS A 96 13.51 5.98 -11.66
CA LYS A 96 12.97 6.80 -12.75
C LYS A 96 13.79 6.63 -14.03
N ASN A 97 15.12 6.73 -13.96
CA ASN A 97 16.01 6.58 -15.12
C ASN A 97 15.91 5.18 -15.74
N LYS A 98 15.85 4.13 -14.93
CA LYS A 98 15.64 2.74 -15.38
C LYS A 98 14.36 2.59 -16.19
N LEU A 99 13.24 3.13 -15.68
CA LEU A 99 11.96 3.07 -16.39
C LEU A 99 11.96 3.93 -17.67
N LEU A 100 12.57 5.11 -17.65
CA LEU A 100 12.69 5.96 -18.85
C LEU A 100 13.61 5.33 -19.91
N ALA A 101 14.63 4.58 -19.53
CA ALA A 101 15.44 3.81 -20.48
C ALA A 101 14.63 2.67 -21.13
N LYS A 102 13.74 2.02 -20.36
CA LYS A 102 12.86 0.95 -20.87
C LYS A 102 11.68 1.49 -21.68
N TYR A 103 11.16 2.65 -21.31
CA TYR A 103 10.01 3.31 -21.94
C TYR A 103 10.36 4.75 -22.37
N PRO A 104 11.19 4.94 -23.41
CA PRO A 104 11.69 6.27 -23.83
C PRO A 104 10.58 7.27 -24.19
N ILE A 105 9.41 6.77 -24.64
CA ILE A 105 8.24 7.58 -24.98
C ILE A 105 7.72 8.43 -23.80
N LEU A 106 8.06 8.04 -22.56
CA LEU A 106 7.63 8.73 -21.33
C LEU A 106 8.58 9.86 -20.91
N LYS A 107 9.68 10.05 -21.65
CA LYS A 107 10.62 11.13 -21.34
C LYS A 107 9.93 12.49 -21.50
N ASP A 108 10.07 13.33 -20.49
CA ASP A 108 9.48 14.68 -20.42
C ASP A 108 7.94 14.71 -20.53
N LYS A 109 7.29 13.60 -20.17
CA LYS A 109 5.82 13.47 -20.14
C LYS A 109 5.27 13.58 -18.72
N LYS A 110 4.03 14.05 -18.60
CA LYS A 110 3.25 14.01 -17.37
C LYS A 110 2.64 12.62 -17.20
N ILE A 111 2.90 11.98 -16.08
CA ILE A 111 2.53 10.57 -15.85
C ILE A 111 1.46 10.47 -14.77
N ILE A 112 0.29 10.00 -15.17
CA ILE A 112 -0.80 9.60 -14.28
C ILE A 112 -0.67 8.10 -14.01
N LEU A 113 -0.50 7.71 -12.76
CA LEU A 113 -0.49 6.31 -12.36
C LEU A 113 -1.89 5.92 -11.85
N TYR A 114 -2.54 4.98 -12.51
CA TYR A 114 -3.79 4.37 -12.04
C TYR A 114 -3.52 3.00 -11.44
N ALA A 115 -3.77 2.85 -10.15
CA ALA A 115 -3.47 1.64 -9.42
C ALA A 115 -4.62 1.26 -8.47
N PRO A 116 -5.68 0.65 -8.99
CA PRO A 116 -6.85 0.23 -8.23
C PRO A 116 -6.63 -1.07 -7.46
N THR A 117 -7.47 -1.32 -6.45
CA THR A 117 -7.64 -2.66 -5.88
C THR A 117 -8.55 -3.51 -6.78
N PHE A 118 -8.49 -4.83 -6.57
CA PHE A 118 -9.43 -5.75 -7.18
C PHE A 118 -10.76 -5.79 -6.43
N ARG A 119 -11.79 -6.31 -7.11
CA ARG A 119 -13.09 -6.69 -6.56
C ARG A 119 -13.29 -8.19 -6.73
N GLY A 120 -14.22 -8.76 -5.97
CA GLY A 120 -14.52 -10.20 -6.02
C GLY A 120 -13.65 -11.05 -5.09
N ASN A 121 -13.73 -12.35 -5.30
CA ASN A 121 -13.05 -13.37 -4.50
C ASN A 121 -12.74 -14.60 -5.34
N ILE A 122 -12.13 -15.63 -4.73
CA ILE A 122 -11.72 -16.87 -5.41
C ILE A 122 -12.90 -17.68 -6.00
N TYR A 123 -14.12 -17.45 -5.54
CA TYR A 123 -15.32 -18.17 -6.01
C TYR A 123 -16.05 -17.44 -7.14
N GLN A 124 -16.01 -16.11 -7.12
CA GLN A 124 -16.72 -15.22 -8.08
C GLN A 124 -15.78 -14.68 -9.17
N GLY A 125 -14.48 -14.99 -9.07
CA GLY A 125 -13.45 -14.36 -9.90
C GLY A 125 -13.06 -12.97 -9.40
N PHE A 126 -12.06 -12.38 -10.06
CA PHE A 126 -11.54 -11.05 -9.73
C PHE A 126 -11.81 -10.08 -10.88
N SER A 127 -12.22 -8.88 -10.54
CA SER A 127 -12.50 -7.81 -11.49
C SER A 127 -11.89 -6.47 -11.03
N MET A 128 -11.75 -5.56 -11.95
CA MET A 128 -11.38 -4.17 -11.70
C MET A 128 -12.66 -3.32 -11.66
N LEU A 129 -12.63 -2.22 -10.90
CA LEU A 129 -13.66 -1.18 -11.00
C LEU A 129 -13.76 -0.66 -12.44
N PRO A 130 -14.97 -0.37 -12.93
CA PRO A 130 -15.14 0.36 -14.17
C PRO A 130 -14.38 1.70 -14.10
N PHE A 131 -13.46 1.91 -15.04
CA PHE A 131 -12.66 3.13 -15.14
C PHE A 131 -12.46 3.47 -16.60
N ASP A 132 -12.99 4.60 -17.03
CA ASP A 132 -12.86 5.09 -18.40
C ASP A 132 -11.53 5.85 -18.57
N GLY A 133 -10.46 5.06 -18.77
CA GLY A 133 -9.11 5.61 -18.97
C GLY A 133 -8.94 6.36 -20.28
N GLU A 134 -9.70 6.01 -21.35
CA GLU A 134 -9.67 6.73 -22.61
C GLU A 134 -10.28 8.12 -22.45
N LYS A 135 -11.44 8.22 -21.81
CA LYS A 135 -12.05 9.52 -21.51
C LYS A 135 -11.14 10.38 -20.64
N LEU A 136 -10.51 9.79 -19.61
CA LEU A 136 -9.56 10.50 -18.76
C LEU A 136 -8.41 11.06 -19.62
N ILE A 137 -7.70 10.22 -20.38
CA ILE A 137 -6.50 10.66 -21.07
C ILE A 137 -6.80 11.63 -22.21
N ASN A 138 -7.96 11.51 -22.85
CA ASN A 138 -8.41 12.44 -23.88
C ASN A 138 -8.80 13.82 -23.34
N SER A 139 -8.97 13.95 -22.01
CA SER A 139 -9.24 15.24 -21.34
C SER A 139 -7.97 16.02 -20.98
N PHE A 140 -6.80 15.47 -21.28
CA PHE A 140 -5.48 16.09 -21.08
C PHE A 140 -4.71 16.22 -22.39
N ASP A 141 -3.68 17.07 -22.37
CA ASP A 141 -2.81 17.28 -23.52
C ASP A 141 -2.05 16.02 -23.97
N GLU A 142 -1.44 16.10 -25.15
CA GLU A 142 -0.70 14.99 -25.76
C GLU A 142 0.57 14.58 -24.99
N ASN A 143 1.02 15.40 -24.06
CA ASN A 143 2.17 15.13 -23.21
C ASN A 143 1.79 14.38 -21.93
N THR A 144 0.50 14.10 -21.70
CA THR A 144 0.02 13.36 -20.54
C THR A 144 -0.20 11.89 -20.90
N TYR A 145 0.34 10.98 -20.09
CA TYR A 145 0.24 9.54 -20.24
C TYR A 145 -0.42 8.90 -19.03
N LEU A 146 -1.20 7.84 -19.26
CA LEU A 146 -1.85 7.04 -18.22
C LEU A 146 -1.18 5.68 -18.12
N ILE A 147 -0.64 5.35 -16.96
CA ILE A 147 -0.05 4.06 -16.65
C ILE A 147 -1.02 3.26 -15.79
N TYR A 148 -1.32 2.04 -16.21
CA TYR A 148 -2.03 1.06 -15.39
C TYR A 148 -1.06 0.17 -14.63
N LYS A 149 -1.20 0.15 -13.30
CA LYS A 149 -0.53 -0.79 -12.41
C LYS A 149 -1.59 -1.63 -11.71
N LEU A 150 -1.99 -2.71 -12.34
CA LEU A 150 -3.01 -3.58 -11.79
C LEU A 150 -2.46 -4.52 -10.72
N HIS A 151 -3.33 -4.92 -9.80
CA HIS A 151 -3.00 -5.95 -8.80
C HIS A 151 -2.73 -7.30 -9.48
N PRO A 152 -1.80 -8.15 -9.00
CA PRO A 152 -1.49 -9.46 -9.61
C PRO A 152 -2.68 -10.38 -9.85
N LEU A 153 -3.76 -10.26 -9.09
CA LEU A 153 -5.01 -11.00 -9.31
C LEU A 153 -5.80 -10.53 -10.54
N LEU A 154 -5.44 -9.41 -11.15
CA LEU A 154 -6.08 -8.81 -12.33
C LEU A 154 -5.28 -9.01 -13.62
N LYS A 155 -4.39 -9.99 -13.67
CA LYS A 155 -3.45 -10.22 -14.80
C LYS A 155 -4.12 -10.47 -16.15
N ASN A 156 -5.39 -10.83 -16.20
CA ASN A 156 -6.13 -11.14 -17.43
C ASN A 156 -7.10 -10.03 -17.85
N ILE A 157 -7.02 -8.84 -17.26
CA ILE A 157 -7.86 -7.71 -17.64
C ILE A 157 -7.33 -7.08 -18.93
N CYS A 158 -8.20 -6.95 -19.93
CA CYS A 158 -7.88 -6.20 -21.14
C CYS A 158 -7.97 -4.70 -20.84
N LEU A 159 -6.91 -3.97 -21.12
CA LEU A 159 -6.87 -2.51 -21.01
C LEU A 159 -7.33 -1.84 -22.32
N PRO A 160 -7.80 -0.58 -22.24
CA PRO A 160 -8.09 0.22 -23.42
C PRO A 160 -6.89 0.32 -24.35
N GLN A 161 -7.12 0.22 -25.66
CA GLN A 161 -6.10 0.36 -26.71
C GLN A 161 -5.97 1.83 -27.10
N HIS A 162 -5.04 2.55 -26.47
CA HIS A 162 -4.82 3.96 -26.73
C HIS A 162 -3.30 4.28 -26.71
N PRO A 163 -2.76 5.11 -27.62
CA PRO A 163 -1.31 5.38 -27.70
C PRO A 163 -0.68 5.95 -26.44
N ARG A 164 -1.48 6.62 -25.59
CA ARG A 164 -1.03 7.23 -24.34
C ARG A 164 -1.45 6.44 -23.07
N ILE A 165 -1.93 5.19 -23.26
CA ILE A 165 -2.24 4.26 -22.15
C ILE A 165 -1.22 3.13 -22.21
N ILE A 166 -0.51 2.91 -21.09
CA ILE A 166 0.55 1.90 -21.03
C ILE A 166 0.27 0.94 -19.87
N ASP A 167 0.27 -0.36 -20.20
CA ASP A 167 0.25 -1.42 -19.19
C ASP A 167 1.65 -1.62 -18.59
N MET A 168 1.78 -1.37 -17.32
CA MET A 168 3.00 -1.63 -16.55
C MET A 168 2.78 -2.64 -15.42
N PHE A 169 1.94 -3.64 -15.67
CA PHE A 169 1.61 -4.71 -14.73
C PHE A 169 2.85 -5.36 -14.11
N ASN A 170 3.90 -5.61 -14.92
CA ASN A 170 5.09 -6.32 -14.49
C ASN A 170 6.16 -5.43 -13.82
N GLU A 171 6.00 -4.11 -13.83
CA GLU A 171 6.98 -3.20 -13.24
C GLU A 171 6.84 -3.15 -11.71
N ASP A 172 7.94 -2.83 -11.01
CA ASP A 172 7.91 -2.63 -9.57
C ASP A 172 7.10 -1.39 -9.20
N THR A 173 6.27 -1.51 -8.16
CA THR A 173 5.35 -0.45 -7.75
C THR A 173 6.08 0.79 -7.22
N HIS A 174 7.17 0.63 -6.47
CA HIS A 174 7.94 1.77 -5.94
C HIS A 174 8.72 2.47 -7.05
N GLU A 175 9.19 1.73 -8.07
CA GLU A 175 9.82 2.34 -9.25
C GLU A 175 8.79 3.18 -10.05
N LEU A 176 7.53 2.69 -10.18
CA LEU A 176 6.45 3.45 -10.80
C LEU A 176 6.08 4.71 -10.01
N PHE A 177 6.18 4.66 -8.68
CA PHE A 177 5.99 5.85 -7.85
C PHE A 177 7.05 6.93 -8.14
N ALA A 178 8.30 6.51 -8.36
CA ALA A 178 9.36 7.44 -8.74
C ALA A 178 9.10 8.11 -10.09
N LEU A 179 8.54 7.37 -11.06
CA LEU A 179 8.24 7.84 -12.40
C LEU A 179 7.01 8.77 -12.45
N SER A 180 5.95 8.45 -11.71
CA SER A 180 4.65 9.12 -11.80
C SER A 180 4.63 10.52 -11.17
N ASP A 181 3.78 11.41 -11.70
CA ASP A 181 3.55 12.76 -11.17
C ASP A 181 2.33 12.81 -10.24
N LEU A 182 1.32 11.97 -10.49
CA LEU A 182 0.17 11.81 -9.62
C LEU A 182 -0.34 10.37 -9.63
N LEU A 183 -1.06 10.01 -8.56
CA LEU A 183 -1.69 8.71 -8.39
C LEU A 183 -3.22 8.86 -8.39
N ILE A 184 -3.90 8.03 -9.17
CA ILE A 184 -5.32 7.74 -9.02
C ILE A 184 -5.45 6.32 -8.43
N SER A 185 -6.13 6.21 -7.30
CA SER A 185 -6.35 4.91 -6.66
C SER A 185 -7.72 4.87 -5.97
N ASP A 186 -8.02 3.76 -5.33
CA ASP A 186 -9.24 3.58 -4.53
C ASP A 186 -8.87 3.24 -3.07
N PHE A 187 -9.30 2.08 -2.58
CA PHE A 187 -9.00 1.57 -1.23
C PHE A 187 -7.68 0.80 -1.16
N SER A 188 -6.74 1.10 -2.02
CA SER A 188 -5.45 0.43 -2.07
C SER A 188 -4.51 0.89 -0.97
N SER A 189 -3.80 -0.07 -0.39
CA SER A 189 -2.75 0.23 0.59
C SER A 189 -1.56 1.00 0.00
N ILE A 190 -1.44 1.07 -1.32
CA ILE A 190 -0.34 1.79 -1.99
C ILE A 190 -0.39 3.30 -1.76
N VAL A 191 -1.58 3.86 -1.47
CA VAL A 191 -1.75 5.30 -1.20
C VAL A 191 -0.91 5.77 -0.02
N PHE A 192 -0.70 4.91 0.97
CA PHE A 192 0.17 5.22 2.10
C PHE A 192 1.64 5.28 1.66
N ASP A 193 2.14 4.33 0.87
CA ASP A 193 3.52 4.35 0.36
C ASP A 193 3.73 5.56 -0.54
N TYR A 194 2.79 5.82 -1.44
CA TYR A 194 2.86 6.97 -2.35
C TYR A 194 2.87 8.31 -1.61
N SER A 195 2.17 8.40 -0.46
CA SER A 195 2.11 9.62 0.35
C SER A 195 3.48 10.10 0.85
N ILE A 196 4.45 9.17 0.99
CA ILE A 196 5.83 9.48 1.39
C ILE A 196 6.49 10.45 0.41
N LEU A 197 6.17 10.33 -0.88
CA LEU A 197 6.77 11.14 -1.94
C LEU A 197 6.23 12.57 -2.02
N ASN A 198 5.25 12.94 -1.20
CA ASN A 198 4.56 14.23 -1.24
C ASN A 198 3.97 14.58 -2.61
N LYS A 199 3.66 13.58 -3.43
CA LYS A 199 3.02 13.73 -4.72
C LYS A 199 1.50 13.71 -4.60
N THR A 200 0.81 14.30 -5.56
CA THR A 200 -0.66 14.42 -5.58
C THR A 200 -1.34 13.06 -5.71
N MET A 201 -2.43 12.87 -4.96
CA MET A 201 -3.27 11.67 -5.03
C MET A 201 -4.74 12.03 -5.20
N TYR A 202 -5.45 11.24 -6.02
CA TYR A 202 -6.88 11.30 -6.21
C TYR A 202 -7.53 9.95 -5.93
N PHE A 203 -8.73 9.97 -5.34
CA PHE A 203 -9.45 8.77 -4.92
C PHE A 203 -10.70 8.57 -5.78
N TYR A 204 -10.65 7.60 -6.69
CA TYR A 204 -11.77 7.20 -7.53
C TYR A 204 -12.48 5.99 -6.91
N VAL A 205 -13.68 6.21 -6.37
CA VAL A 205 -14.38 5.25 -5.50
C VAL A 205 -15.87 5.17 -5.83
N PRO A 206 -16.27 4.80 -7.06
CA PRO A 206 -17.66 4.77 -7.48
C PRO A 206 -18.53 3.83 -6.67
N ASP A 207 -17.94 2.78 -6.09
CA ASP A 207 -18.58 1.74 -5.28
C ASP A 207 -18.37 1.89 -3.76
N LEU A 208 -18.06 3.09 -3.29
CA LEU A 208 -17.71 3.36 -1.88
C LEU A 208 -18.69 2.70 -0.89
N ASN A 209 -20.00 2.87 -1.12
CA ASN A 209 -21.02 2.41 -0.19
C ASN A 209 -21.06 0.88 -0.10
N ASP A 210 -20.87 0.19 -1.22
CA ASP A 210 -20.89 -1.28 -1.27
C ASP A 210 -19.60 -1.87 -0.72
N TYR A 211 -18.46 -1.24 -1.02
CA TYR A 211 -17.16 -1.64 -0.47
C TYR A 211 -17.12 -1.60 1.06
N LEU A 212 -17.77 -0.61 1.68
CA LEU A 212 -17.78 -0.47 3.15
C LEU A 212 -18.70 -1.46 3.87
N LYS A 213 -19.72 -2.01 3.18
CA LYS A 213 -20.68 -2.96 3.77
C LYS A 213 -20.10 -4.35 4.00
N ASP A 214 -19.15 -4.78 3.15
CA ASP A 214 -18.74 -6.20 3.08
C ASP A 214 -17.95 -6.71 4.30
N VAL A 215 -16.99 -5.94 4.83
CA VAL A 215 -16.04 -6.47 5.82
C VAL A 215 -15.55 -5.38 6.74
N GLY A 216 -16.14 -4.71 7.52
CA GLY A 216 -15.63 -3.66 8.43
C GLY A 216 -14.17 -3.20 8.15
N CYS A 217 -13.87 -1.97 8.36
CA CYS A 217 -12.57 -1.38 8.06
C CYS A 217 -11.81 -1.06 9.35
N TYR A 218 -10.47 -1.23 9.32
CA TYR A 218 -9.58 -0.68 10.33
C TYR A 218 -9.26 0.79 10.10
N VAL A 219 -9.37 1.25 8.86
CA VAL A 219 -9.10 2.65 8.50
C VAL A 219 -10.41 3.32 8.10
N ASN A 220 -10.72 4.43 8.77
CA ASN A 220 -11.79 5.31 8.31
C ASN A 220 -11.36 6.02 7.03
N ILE A 221 -12.13 5.86 5.96
CA ILE A 221 -11.86 6.44 4.64
C ILE A 221 -11.92 7.97 4.67
N ASP A 222 -12.63 8.58 5.61
CA ASP A 222 -12.67 10.03 5.76
C ASP A 222 -11.30 10.62 6.14
N LEU A 223 -10.39 9.80 6.69
CA LEU A 223 -9.01 10.17 6.96
C LEU A 223 -8.13 10.28 5.71
N PHE A 224 -8.58 9.76 4.56
CA PHE A 224 -7.84 9.88 3.31
C PHE A 224 -7.88 11.32 2.80
N PRO A 225 -6.76 11.85 2.28
CA PRO A 225 -6.69 13.24 1.87
C PRO A 225 -7.58 13.52 0.66
N GLY A 226 -8.32 14.61 0.71
CA GLY A 226 -9.11 15.11 -0.41
C GLY A 226 -10.43 14.39 -0.65
N LYS A 227 -11.07 14.78 -1.75
CA LYS A 227 -12.40 14.32 -2.16
C LYS A 227 -12.36 12.87 -2.67
N LYS A 228 -13.44 12.13 -2.42
CA LYS A 228 -13.68 10.78 -2.92
C LYS A 228 -14.59 10.89 -4.14
N TRP A 229 -14.00 10.73 -5.30
CA TRP A 229 -14.68 10.91 -6.58
C TRP A 229 -15.44 9.64 -6.96
N LYS A 230 -16.71 9.76 -7.28
CA LYS A 230 -17.57 8.63 -7.69
C LYS A 230 -17.87 8.63 -9.19
N ASN A 231 -17.59 9.74 -9.85
CA ASN A 231 -17.84 9.94 -11.27
C ASN A 231 -16.55 10.35 -11.97
N ILE A 232 -16.32 9.81 -13.17
CA ILE A 232 -15.09 10.07 -13.93
C ILE A 232 -14.98 11.53 -14.38
N ASP A 233 -16.10 12.17 -14.75
CA ASP A 233 -16.11 13.57 -15.19
C ASP A 233 -15.74 14.50 -14.04
N GLU A 234 -16.27 14.25 -12.87
CA GLU A 234 -15.91 15.01 -11.67
C GLU A 234 -14.46 14.82 -11.29
N LEU A 235 -13.93 13.57 -11.40
CA LEU A 235 -12.51 13.29 -11.15
C LEU A 235 -11.62 14.07 -12.12
N ILE A 236 -11.94 14.07 -13.42
CA ILE A 236 -11.21 14.82 -14.44
C ILE A 236 -11.18 16.31 -14.08
N GLN A 237 -12.32 16.89 -13.75
CA GLN A 237 -12.40 18.29 -13.35
C GLN A 237 -11.58 18.59 -12.09
N GLY A 238 -11.62 17.68 -11.11
CA GLY A 238 -10.82 17.80 -9.88
C GLY A 238 -9.31 17.79 -10.15
N ILE A 239 -8.86 16.92 -11.06
CA ILE A 239 -7.45 16.87 -11.48
C ILE A 239 -7.06 18.16 -12.22
N GLN A 240 -7.89 18.64 -13.15
CA GLN A 240 -7.64 19.84 -13.92
C GLN A 240 -7.59 21.11 -13.03
N LYS A 241 -8.42 21.15 -11.98
CA LYS A 241 -8.45 22.24 -11.00
C LYS A 241 -7.43 22.07 -9.87
N ASN A 242 -6.66 20.98 -9.87
CA ASN A 242 -5.73 20.62 -8.81
C ASN A 242 -6.41 20.60 -7.41
N GLU A 243 -7.59 19.99 -7.32
CA GLU A 243 -8.33 19.82 -6.06
C GLU A 243 -7.69 18.72 -5.21
N VAL A 244 -6.70 19.06 -4.41
CA VAL A 244 -5.91 18.14 -3.58
C VAL A 244 -6.29 18.23 -2.11
N GLY A 245 -6.06 17.13 -1.37
CA GLY A 245 -6.29 17.08 0.07
C GLY A 245 -5.05 17.36 0.92
N ASN A 246 -5.25 17.43 2.22
CA ASN A 246 -4.16 17.65 3.18
C ASN A 246 -3.38 16.34 3.41
N LEU A 247 -2.29 16.18 2.65
CA LEU A 247 -1.43 15.00 2.70
C LEU A 247 -0.62 14.93 4.00
N GLU A 248 -0.24 16.07 4.56
CA GLU A 248 0.53 16.12 5.80
C GLU A 248 -0.29 15.59 6.98
N ALA A 249 -1.56 16.00 7.11
CA ALA A 249 -2.47 15.47 8.12
C ALA A 249 -2.63 13.95 8.01
N PHE A 250 -2.75 13.44 6.79
CA PHE A 250 -2.81 12.00 6.53
C PHE A 250 -1.54 11.27 6.99
N LYS A 251 -0.36 11.79 6.62
CA LYS A 251 0.92 11.19 7.02
C LYS A 251 1.11 11.19 8.54
N ASN A 252 0.75 12.27 9.21
CA ASN A 252 0.90 12.39 10.67
C ASN A 252 0.06 11.38 11.45
N ILE A 253 -1.05 10.89 10.90
CA ILE A 253 -1.83 9.80 11.50
C ILE A 253 -1.15 8.44 11.31
N PHE A 254 -0.67 8.16 10.10
CA PHE A 254 -0.28 6.81 9.70
C PHE A 254 1.23 6.54 9.75
N PHE A 255 2.08 7.56 9.96
CA PHE A 255 3.53 7.43 10.04
C PHE A 255 4.07 8.10 11.30
N GLU A 256 4.60 7.33 12.23
CA GLU A 256 5.34 7.86 13.39
C GLU A 256 6.69 8.44 12.96
N TYR A 257 7.35 7.76 12.00
CA TYR A 257 8.67 8.12 11.50
C TYR A 257 8.62 8.39 10.00
N GLN A 258 9.25 9.48 9.56
CA GLN A 258 9.32 9.89 8.16
C GLN A 258 10.79 10.20 7.78
N ASP A 259 11.72 9.31 8.15
CA ASP A 259 13.16 9.54 8.05
C ASP A 259 13.94 8.43 7.32
N GLY A 260 13.24 7.43 6.78
CA GLY A 260 13.87 6.32 6.05
C GLY A 260 14.76 5.40 6.90
N LYS A 261 14.61 5.40 8.23
CA LYS A 261 15.42 4.59 9.15
C LYS A 261 14.63 3.46 9.82
N ASN A 262 13.56 3.00 9.19
CA ASN A 262 12.67 1.98 9.76
C ASN A 262 13.41 0.63 9.91
N THR A 263 14.21 0.25 8.92
CA THR A 263 15.06 -0.96 8.98
C THR A 263 16.00 -0.93 10.18
N LYS A 264 16.63 0.21 10.43
CA LYS A 264 17.52 0.38 11.59
C LYS A 264 16.79 0.11 12.90
N ARG A 265 15.58 0.67 13.09
CA ARG A 265 14.77 0.46 14.30
C ARG A 265 14.36 -1.00 14.49
N VAL A 266 14.03 -1.70 13.40
CA VAL A 266 13.74 -3.15 13.49
C VAL A 266 14.98 -3.95 13.88
N VAL A 267 16.14 -3.61 13.36
CA VAL A 267 17.41 -4.25 13.75
C VAL A 267 17.73 -3.99 15.22
N GLU A 268 17.55 -2.77 15.71
CA GLU A 268 17.71 -2.42 17.12
C GLU A 268 16.76 -3.23 18.00
N LEU A 269 15.48 -3.36 17.64
CA LEU A 269 14.53 -4.23 18.33
C LEU A 269 15.01 -5.69 18.42
N ILE A 270 15.55 -6.23 17.33
CA ILE A 270 16.09 -7.60 17.30
C ILE A 270 17.27 -7.73 18.27
N TYR A 271 18.18 -6.78 18.29
CA TYR A 271 19.32 -6.78 19.23
C TYR A 271 18.86 -6.71 20.69
N ASP A 272 17.86 -5.90 21.00
CA ASP A 272 17.32 -5.80 22.36
C ASP A 272 16.65 -7.09 22.83
N ILE A 273 15.91 -7.78 21.92
CA ILE A 273 15.33 -9.09 22.18
C ILE A 273 16.44 -10.13 22.45
N LEU A 274 17.49 -10.14 21.63
CA LEU A 274 18.60 -11.08 21.79
C LEU A 274 19.35 -10.87 23.13
N LYS A 275 19.59 -9.62 23.51
CA LYS A 275 20.23 -9.30 24.80
C LYS A 275 19.41 -9.77 26.01
N LYS A 276 18.09 -9.68 25.95
CA LYS A 276 17.19 -10.16 27.01
C LYS A 276 17.08 -11.68 27.08
N SER A 277 17.55 -12.38 26.03
CA SER A 277 17.49 -13.85 25.90
C SER A 277 18.82 -14.52 26.29
N LEU A 278 19.84 -13.73 26.66
CA LEU A 278 21.12 -14.16 27.23
C LEU A 278 21.06 -14.12 28.75
#